data_07f97cbca238e5aae444b868b2f5607f
#
_entry.id   07f97cbca238e5aae444b868b2f5607f
#
_cell.length_a   1.000
_cell.length_b   1.000
_cell.length_c   1.000
_cell.angle_alpha   90.00
_cell.angle_beta   90.00
_cell.angle_gamma   90.00
#
_symmetry.space_group_name_H-M   'P 1'
#
loop_
_entity.id
_entity.type
_entity.pdbx_description
1 polymer ?
#
loop_
_entity_poly.entity_id
_entity_poly.type
_entity_poly.pdbx_seq_one_letter_code
_entity_poly.pdbx_strand_id
1 'polypeptide(L)'
;MKIKNIDSIEVLDSRGRPTLCTTVVLDDGCKGTAFVPSGASTGSLEAHELRDNEERYGGLGVQNASENAKKLLEDLDNKRADDQASIDKLLIEIDGTSNKSKIGANAILSVSIACTRAAANSLNLNLYEYLNILYKKQSNLHTEMSMPRPMLNIFNGGSHS
;
A
#
# COMPACT_ATOMS: atom_id res chain seq x y z
N MET A 1 -17.69 0.26 8.79
CA MET A 1 -16.34 0.18 8.20
C MET A 1 -16.39 0.05 6.66
N LYS A 2 -17.24 0.83 5.99
CA LYS A 2 -17.28 0.87 4.52
C LYS A 2 -16.41 2.02 4.03
N ILE A 3 -15.68 1.79 2.94
CA ILE A 3 -14.87 2.82 2.28
C ILE A 3 -15.81 3.89 1.72
N LYS A 4 -15.50 5.16 1.97
CA LYS A 4 -16.27 6.33 1.54
C LYS A 4 -15.47 7.32 0.72
N ASN A 5 -14.18 7.39 0.95
CA ASN A 5 -13.31 8.27 0.18
C ASN A 5 -11.90 7.69 0.10
N ILE A 6 -11.24 7.94 -1.01
CA ILE A 6 -9.83 7.68 -1.24
C ILE A 6 -9.22 8.96 -1.79
N ASP A 7 -8.25 9.51 -1.08
CA ASP A 7 -7.45 10.64 -1.54
C ASP A 7 -5.98 10.23 -1.62
N SER A 8 -5.29 10.69 -2.63
CA SER A 8 -3.87 10.38 -2.84
C SER A 8 -3.15 11.61 -3.35
N ILE A 9 -1.97 11.86 -2.81
CA ILE A 9 -1.11 12.94 -3.21
C ILE A 9 0.32 12.46 -3.40
N GLU A 10 1.04 13.13 -4.27
CA GLU A 10 2.48 12.96 -4.39
C GLU A 10 3.18 13.69 -3.24
N VAL A 11 4.12 13.01 -2.59
CA VAL A 11 4.97 13.55 -1.53
C VAL A 11 6.43 13.14 -1.78
N LEU A 12 7.37 13.70 -1.04
CA LEU A 12 8.77 13.28 -1.12
C LEU A 12 9.11 12.29 -0.01
N ASP A 13 9.85 11.25 -0.35
CA ASP A 13 10.42 10.30 0.59
C ASP A 13 11.65 10.88 1.34
N SER A 14 12.26 10.09 2.22
CA SER A 14 13.46 10.50 2.99
C SER A 14 14.70 10.75 2.12
N ARG A 15 14.67 10.37 0.84
CA ARG A 15 15.72 10.60 -0.15
C ARG A 15 15.39 11.75 -1.12
N GLY A 16 14.27 12.46 -0.87
CA GLY A 16 13.79 13.53 -1.74
C GLY A 16 13.20 13.04 -3.07
N ARG A 17 12.81 11.77 -3.17
CA ARG A 17 12.18 11.20 -4.36
C ARG A 17 10.66 11.19 -4.22
N PRO A 18 9.91 11.48 -5.31
CA PRO A 18 8.44 11.41 -5.28
C PRO A 18 7.94 10.02 -4.92
N THR A 19 6.93 9.98 -4.06
CA THR A 19 6.18 8.79 -3.71
C THR A 19 4.73 9.16 -3.38
N LEU A 20 3.89 8.16 -3.04
CA LEU A 20 2.48 8.35 -2.75
C LEU A 20 2.22 8.43 -1.25
N CYS A 21 1.34 9.38 -0.88
CA CYS A 21 0.64 9.41 0.38
C CYS A 21 -0.86 9.25 0.10
N THR A 22 -1.43 8.10 0.47
CA THR A 22 -2.85 7.80 0.24
C THR A 22 -3.60 7.72 1.55
N THR A 23 -4.77 8.35 1.62
CA THR A 23 -5.67 8.32 2.78
C THR A 23 -7.01 7.73 2.37
N VAL A 24 -7.44 6.70 3.09
CA VAL A 24 -8.77 6.09 3.00
C VAL A 24 -9.61 6.56 4.17
N VAL A 25 -10.85 6.97 3.90
CA VAL A 25 -11.84 7.39 4.89
C VAL A 25 -13.01 6.42 4.88
N LEU A 26 -13.42 5.96 6.05
CA LEU A 26 -14.55 5.05 6.23
C LEU A 26 -15.86 5.77 6.58
N ASP A 27 -16.98 5.06 6.52
CA ASP A 27 -18.32 5.55 6.82
C ASP A 27 -18.51 5.97 8.29
N ASP A 28 -17.67 5.47 9.19
CA ASP A 28 -17.62 5.85 10.60
C ASP A 28 -16.70 7.07 10.89
N GLY A 29 -16.09 7.64 9.85
CA GLY A 29 -15.16 8.76 9.93
C GLY A 29 -13.71 8.36 10.24
N CYS A 30 -13.45 7.09 10.52
CA CYS A 30 -12.08 6.60 10.73
C CYS A 30 -11.25 6.71 9.44
N LYS A 31 -9.96 6.98 9.60
CA LYS A 31 -9.03 7.17 8.48
C LYS A 31 -7.81 6.28 8.63
N GLY A 32 -7.27 5.85 7.50
CA GLY A 32 -5.96 5.22 7.43
C GLY A 32 -5.12 5.90 6.36
N THR A 33 -3.88 6.25 6.68
CA THR A 33 -2.96 6.90 5.76
C THR A 33 -1.73 6.01 5.54
N ALA A 34 -1.32 5.85 4.29
CA ALA A 34 -0.17 5.08 3.89
C ALA A 34 0.80 5.92 3.06
N PHE A 35 2.10 5.80 3.38
CA PHE A 35 3.19 6.26 2.54
C PHE A 35 3.82 5.02 1.90
N VAL A 36 3.97 5.03 0.57
CA VAL A 36 4.50 3.87 -0.14
C VAL A 36 6.03 3.89 -0.12
N PRO A 37 6.69 2.82 0.34
CA PRO A 37 8.14 2.73 0.21
C PRO A 37 8.54 2.53 -1.26
N SER A 38 9.65 3.15 -1.67
CA SER A 38 10.25 2.96 -2.98
C SER A 38 11.61 2.28 -2.84
N GLY A 39 11.86 1.26 -3.64
CA GLY A 39 13.14 0.56 -3.67
C GLY A 39 14.26 1.41 -4.29
N ALA A 40 15.50 1.09 -3.97
CA ALA A 40 16.68 1.71 -4.59
C ALA A 40 17.10 0.97 -5.88
N SER A 41 16.79 -0.31 -5.98
CA SER A 41 17.04 -1.18 -7.12
C SER A 41 15.76 -1.93 -7.50
N THR A 42 15.68 -2.40 -8.72
CA THR A 42 14.56 -3.19 -9.22
C THR A 42 15.03 -4.56 -9.68
N GLY A 43 14.33 -5.61 -9.26
CA GLY A 43 14.53 -6.97 -9.75
C GLY A 43 13.63 -7.26 -10.97
N SER A 44 14.01 -8.21 -11.79
CA SER A 44 13.25 -8.58 -13.01
C SER A 44 11.85 -9.17 -12.73
N LEU A 45 11.60 -9.63 -11.51
CA LEU A 45 10.32 -10.23 -11.08
C LEU A 45 9.50 -9.29 -10.21
N GLU A 46 9.97 -8.06 -9.95
CA GLU A 46 9.24 -7.09 -9.16
C GLU A 46 8.02 -6.53 -9.92
N ALA A 47 7.00 -6.17 -9.17
CA ALA A 47 5.86 -5.45 -9.71
C ALA A 47 6.26 -4.04 -10.14
N HIS A 48 5.59 -3.52 -11.18
CA HIS A 48 5.92 -2.25 -11.80
C HIS A 48 5.52 -1.07 -10.92
N GLU A 49 6.49 -0.27 -10.50
CA GLU A 49 6.26 1.02 -9.89
C GLU A 49 5.96 2.04 -10.99
N LEU A 50 4.73 2.57 -11.03
CA LEU A 50 4.33 3.52 -12.06
C LEU A 50 4.96 4.89 -11.79
N ARG A 51 5.76 5.35 -12.78
CA ARG A 51 6.39 6.67 -12.82
C ARG A 51 5.87 7.46 -14.01
N ASP A 52 5.85 8.81 -13.90
CA ASP A 52 5.30 9.66 -14.95
C ASP A 52 6.19 9.69 -16.21
N ASN A 53 7.50 9.49 -16.04
CA ASN A 53 8.52 9.55 -17.11
C ASN A 53 8.56 10.91 -17.85
N GLU A 54 8.07 11.96 -17.20
CA GLU A 54 8.12 13.34 -17.69
C GLU A 54 9.35 14.07 -17.12
N GLU A 55 9.64 15.29 -17.60
CA GLU A 55 10.81 16.07 -17.15
C GLU A 55 10.82 16.35 -15.64
N ARG A 56 9.65 16.43 -15.05
CA ARG A 56 9.47 16.70 -13.62
C ARG A 56 10.13 15.63 -12.76
N TYR A 57 10.95 16.03 -11.80
CA TYR A 57 11.78 15.16 -10.95
C TYR A 57 12.66 14.15 -11.72
N GLY A 58 13.10 14.55 -12.93
CA GLY A 58 13.93 13.66 -13.76
C GLY A 58 13.21 12.36 -14.16
N GLY A 59 11.91 12.41 -14.39
CA GLY A 59 11.08 11.27 -14.76
C GLY A 59 10.48 10.50 -13.58
N LEU A 60 10.83 10.84 -12.34
CA LEU A 60 10.43 10.08 -11.14
C LEU A 60 9.09 10.51 -10.54
N GLY A 61 8.35 11.44 -11.16
CA GLY A 61 7.02 11.84 -10.73
C GLY A 61 6.05 10.66 -10.59
N VAL A 62 5.02 10.80 -9.74
CA VAL A 62 4.00 9.76 -9.48
C VAL A 62 2.58 10.31 -9.52
N GLN A 63 2.35 11.39 -10.27
CA GLN A 63 1.03 11.99 -10.41
C GLN A 63 0.02 11.02 -11.05
N ASN A 64 0.42 10.31 -12.10
CA ASN A 64 -0.42 9.30 -12.75
C ASN A 64 -0.81 8.18 -11.77
N ALA A 65 0.12 7.71 -10.95
CA ALA A 65 -0.17 6.71 -9.93
C ALA A 65 -1.09 7.27 -8.82
N SER A 66 -0.95 8.54 -8.46
CA SER A 66 -1.84 9.24 -7.52
C SER A 66 -3.27 9.32 -8.07
N GLU A 67 -3.44 9.71 -9.33
CA GLU A 67 -4.75 9.73 -9.99
C GLU A 67 -5.36 8.33 -10.10
N ASN A 68 -4.57 7.31 -10.42
CA ASN A 68 -5.03 5.93 -10.44
C ASN A 68 -5.52 5.47 -9.07
N ALA A 69 -4.80 5.80 -7.98
CA ALA A 69 -5.21 5.47 -6.63
C ALA A 69 -6.57 6.11 -6.26
N LYS A 70 -6.80 7.36 -6.65
CA LYS A 70 -8.10 8.04 -6.43
C LYS A 70 -9.23 7.39 -7.20
N LYS A 71 -9.00 7.01 -8.46
CA LYS A 71 -10.00 6.35 -9.31
C LYS A 71 -10.45 5.00 -8.77
N LEU A 72 -9.62 4.30 -7.99
CA LEU A 72 -9.99 3.05 -7.34
C LEU A 72 -11.19 3.20 -6.38
N LEU A 73 -11.54 4.43 -5.97
CA LEU A 73 -12.77 4.67 -5.22
C LEU A 73 -14.03 4.21 -5.97
N GLU A 74 -14.06 4.32 -7.29
CA GLU A 74 -15.22 3.91 -8.12
C GLU A 74 -15.55 2.42 -7.90
N ASP A 75 -14.54 1.59 -7.74
CA ASP A 75 -14.67 0.15 -7.53
C ASP A 75 -14.77 -0.24 -6.06
N LEU A 76 -14.18 0.57 -5.16
CA LEU A 76 -14.06 0.29 -3.73
C LEU A 76 -15.13 0.99 -2.88
N ASP A 77 -15.92 1.91 -3.42
CA ASP A 77 -17.00 2.57 -2.65
C ASP A 77 -17.93 1.54 -2.02
N ASN A 78 -18.27 1.75 -0.77
CA ASN A 78 -19.10 0.87 0.04
C ASN A 78 -18.54 -0.56 0.28
N LYS A 79 -17.33 -0.92 -0.21
CA LYS A 79 -16.66 -2.16 0.18
C LYS A 79 -16.23 -2.10 1.63
N ARG A 80 -16.14 -3.27 2.26
CA ARG A 80 -15.71 -3.38 3.66
C ARG A 80 -14.19 -3.31 3.76
N ALA A 81 -13.68 -2.31 4.47
CA ALA A 81 -12.23 -2.15 4.69
C ALA A 81 -11.60 -3.25 5.57
N ASP A 82 -12.41 -3.98 6.34
CA ASP A 82 -11.96 -5.09 7.17
C ASP A 82 -11.95 -6.45 6.46
N ASP A 83 -12.31 -6.48 5.17
CA ASP A 83 -12.13 -7.64 4.29
C ASP A 83 -10.93 -7.42 3.36
N GLN A 84 -9.74 -7.41 3.96
CA GLN A 84 -8.49 -7.13 3.25
C GLN A 84 -8.26 -8.06 2.06
N ALA A 85 -8.55 -9.34 2.20
CA ALA A 85 -8.36 -10.31 1.13
C ALA A 85 -9.20 -9.99 -0.12
N SER A 86 -10.46 -9.60 0.08
CA SER A 86 -11.35 -9.19 -1.02
C SER A 86 -10.91 -7.88 -1.65
N ILE A 87 -10.41 -6.91 -0.85
CA ILE A 87 -9.87 -5.65 -1.36
C ILE A 87 -8.65 -5.92 -2.24
N ASP A 88 -7.66 -6.65 -1.72
CA ASP A 88 -6.42 -6.94 -2.45
C ASP A 88 -6.69 -7.72 -3.74
N LYS A 89 -7.59 -8.69 -3.68
CA LYS A 89 -8.02 -9.43 -4.88
C LYS A 89 -8.64 -8.52 -5.92
N LEU A 90 -9.56 -7.63 -5.52
CA LEU A 90 -10.20 -6.68 -6.41
C LEU A 90 -9.19 -5.71 -7.04
N LEU A 91 -8.26 -5.17 -6.27
CA LEU A 91 -7.20 -4.29 -6.77
C LEU A 91 -6.34 -4.98 -7.84
N ILE A 92 -6.01 -6.26 -7.63
CA ILE A 92 -5.26 -7.08 -8.58
C ILE A 92 -6.09 -7.34 -9.85
N GLU A 93 -7.38 -7.62 -9.72
CA GLU A 93 -8.29 -7.87 -10.84
C GLU A 93 -8.50 -6.61 -11.69
N ILE A 94 -8.63 -5.42 -11.09
CA ILE A 94 -8.78 -4.14 -11.80
C ILE A 94 -7.53 -3.82 -12.63
N ASP A 95 -6.34 -4.08 -12.08
CA ASP A 95 -5.09 -3.94 -12.84
C ASP A 95 -5.03 -4.95 -14.00
N GLY A 96 -5.27 -6.21 -13.73
CA GLY A 96 -5.36 -7.30 -14.71
C GLY A 96 -4.04 -7.67 -15.37
N THR A 97 -2.93 -6.98 -15.06
CA THR A 97 -1.59 -7.32 -15.61
C THR A 97 -0.79 -8.18 -14.63
N SER A 98 0.13 -8.98 -15.15
CA SER A 98 0.95 -9.86 -14.31
C SER A 98 1.87 -9.09 -13.36
N ASN A 99 2.36 -7.92 -13.77
CA ASN A 99 3.31 -7.08 -13.05
C ASN A 99 2.74 -5.78 -12.48
N LYS A 100 1.42 -5.59 -12.48
CA LYS A 100 0.74 -4.38 -11.98
C LYS A 100 1.08 -3.10 -12.75
N SER A 101 1.33 -3.22 -14.07
CA SER A 101 1.79 -2.08 -14.89
C SER A 101 0.68 -1.12 -15.32
N LYS A 102 -0.60 -1.51 -15.24
CA LYS A 102 -1.72 -0.65 -15.67
C LYS A 102 -2.04 0.43 -14.64
N ILE A 103 -2.20 0.05 -13.39
CA ILE A 103 -2.52 0.97 -12.28
C ILE A 103 -1.25 1.44 -11.59
N GLY A 104 -0.26 0.56 -11.50
CA GLY A 104 0.96 0.77 -10.76
C GLY A 104 0.94 0.05 -9.40
N ALA A 105 1.99 -0.71 -9.12
CA ALA A 105 2.13 -1.40 -7.85
C ALA A 105 2.13 -0.43 -6.66
N ASN A 106 2.71 0.76 -6.83
CA ASN A 106 2.70 1.83 -5.83
C ASN A 106 1.29 2.32 -5.53
N ALA A 107 0.43 2.54 -6.54
CA ALA A 107 -0.95 2.94 -6.32
C ALA A 107 -1.75 1.84 -5.61
N ILE A 108 -1.66 0.59 -6.07
CA ILE A 108 -2.31 -0.57 -5.47
C ILE A 108 -1.89 -0.74 -4.00
N LEU A 109 -0.59 -0.73 -3.74
CA LEU A 109 -0.04 -0.91 -2.39
C LEU A 109 -0.46 0.23 -1.46
N SER A 110 -0.49 1.47 -1.95
CA SER A 110 -0.90 2.63 -1.16
C SER A 110 -2.32 2.51 -0.64
N VAL A 111 -3.25 2.09 -1.50
CA VAL A 111 -4.67 1.90 -1.15
C VAL A 111 -4.84 0.71 -0.22
N SER A 112 -4.20 -0.43 -0.51
CA SER A 112 -4.25 -1.64 0.32
C SER A 112 -3.80 -1.35 1.77
N ILE A 113 -2.64 -0.70 1.95
CA ILE A 113 -2.13 -0.36 3.29
C ILE A 113 -3.03 0.67 3.98
N ALA A 114 -3.54 1.67 3.24
CA ALA A 114 -4.43 2.67 3.81
C ALA A 114 -5.76 2.05 4.29
N CYS A 115 -6.33 1.10 3.55
CA CYS A 115 -7.51 0.33 3.98
C CYS A 115 -7.24 -0.46 5.26
N THR A 116 -6.10 -1.19 5.31
CA THR A 116 -5.68 -1.95 6.50
C THR A 116 -5.58 -1.06 7.73
N ARG A 117 -4.97 0.12 7.60
CA ARG A 117 -4.83 1.10 8.70
C ARG A 117 -6.17 1.71 9.10
N ALA A 118 -7.04 2.02 8.12
CA ALA A 118 -8.37 2.54 8.41
C ALA A 118 -9.21 1.51 9.19
N ALA A 119 -9.17 0.24 8.79
CA ALA A 119 -9.85 -0.85 9.48
C ALA A 119 -9.32 -1.05 10.91
N ALA A 120 -8.00 -1.04 11.11
CA ALA A 120 -7.39 -1.13 12.43
C ALA A 120 -7.87 0.02 13.34
N ASN A 121 -7.85 1.26 12.83
CA ASN A 121 -8.30 2.45 13.55
C ASN A 121 -9.80 2.36 13.90
N SER A 122 -10.64 1.91 12.99
CA SER A 122 -12.08 1.72 13.22
C SER A 122 -12.36 0.66 14.29
N LEU A 123 -11.50 -0.33 14.44
CA LEU A 123 -11.57 -1.36 15.49
C LEU A 123 -10.88 -0.93 16.80
N ASN A 124 -10.28 0.26 16.82
CA ASN A 124 -9.48 0.75 17.95
C ASN A 124 -8.33 -0.21 18.33
N LEU A 125 -7.67 -0.78 17.30
CA LEU A 125 -6.55 -1.69 17.42
C LEU A 125 -5.27 -1.04 16.90
N ASN A 126 -4.12 -1.40 17.50
CA ASN A 126 -2.85 -1.15 16.87
C ASN A 126 -2.71 -1.95 15.57
N LEU A 127 -1.98 -1.43 14.59
CA LEU A 127 -1.83 -2.10 13.29
C LEU A 127 -1.29 -3.53 13.42
N TYR A 128 -0.32 -3.77 14.30
CA TYR A 128 0.25 -5.11 14.49
C TYR A 128 -0.76 -6.12 15.07
N GLU A 129 -1.68 -5.67 15.93
CA GLU A 129 -2.77 -6.50 16.47
C GLU A 129 -3.75 -6.89 15.37
N TYR A 130 -4.13 -5.91 14.54
CA TYR A 130 -5.01 -6.14 13.41
C TYR A 130 -4.38 -7.08 12.37
N LEU A 131 -3.10 -6.90 12.04
CA LEU A 131 -2.37 -7.81 11.15
C LEU A 131 -2.30 -9.23 11.69
N ASN A 132 -2.14 -9.41 13.01
CA ASN A 132 -2.18 -10.72 13.64
C ASN A 132 -3.57 -11.39 13.49
N ILE A 133 -4.65 -10.62 13.59
CA ILE A 133 -6.01 -11.13 13.35
C ILE A 133 -6.15 -11.60 11.89
N LEU A 134 -5.72 -10.79 10.92
CA LEU A 134 -5.73 -11.15 9.50
C LEU A 134 -4.90 -12.40 9.22
N TYR A 135 -3.70 -12.48 9.79
CA TYR A 135 -2.81 -13.63 9.63
C TYR A 135 -3.44 -14.92 10.16
N LYS A 136 -4.00 -14.90 11.38
CA LYS A 136 -4.71 -16.06 11.96
C LYS A 136 -5.89 -16.51 11.12
N LYS A 137 -6.65 -15.55 10.55
CA LYS A 137 -7.78 -15.84 9.68
C LYS A 137 -7.37 -16.53 8.37
N GLN A 138 -6.22 -16.16 7.81
CA GLN A 138 -5.75 -16.71 6.53
C GLN A 138 -4.97 -18.01 6.68
N SER A 139 -4.14 -18.11 7.71
CA SER A 139 -3.19 -19.24 7.85
C SER A 139 -3.71 -20.41 8.67
N ASN A 140 -4.82 -20.24 9.40
CA ASN A 140 -5.30 -21.18 10.43
C ASN A 140 -4.24 -21.50 11.51
N LEU A 141 -3.19 -20.70 11.62
CA LEU A 141 -2.14 -20.85 12.61
C LEU A 141 -2.44 -20.00 13.84
N HIS A 142 -2.38 -20.61 15.01
CA HIS A 142 -2.52 -19.92 16.29
C HIS A 142 -1.13 -19.64 16.87
N THR A 143 -0.52 -18.55 16.41
CA THR A 143 0.74 -18.07 16.98
C THR A 143 0.47 -16.98 17.99
N GLU A 144 1.16 -17.03 19.13
CA GLU A 144 1.17 -15.91 20.08
C GLU A 144 2.06 -14.76 19.52
N MET A 145 1.62 -13.54 19.77
CA MET A 145 2.46 -12.38 19.43
C MET A 145 3.67 -12.34 20.36
N SER A 146 4.84 -12.15 19.77
CA SER A 146 6.08 -12.00 20.50
C SER A 146 6.93 -10.90 19.90
N MET A 147 7.85 -10.35 20.69
CA MET A 147 8.82 -9.40 20.17
C MET A 147 9.72 -10.11 19.14
N PRO A 148 9.84 -9.58 17.90
CA PRO A 148 10.71 -10.18 16.90
C PRO A 148 12.19 -10.09 17.33
N ARG A 149 12.98 -11.10 16.93
CA ARG A 149 14.44 -11.01 17.10
C ARG A 149 14.98 -9.91 16.18
N PRO A 150 15.80 -8.99 16.67
CA PRO A 150 16.42 -7.97 15.83
C PRO A 150 17.26 -8.61 14.72
N MET A 151 17.09 -8.13 13.49
CA MET A 151 17.94 -8.47 12.36
C MET A 151 18.75 -7.22 12.00
N LEU A 152 20.06 -7.40 11.86
CA LEU A 152 20.98 -6.30 11.55
C LEU A 152 21.70 -6.63 10.24
N ASN A 153 21.80 -5.63 9.36
CA ASN A 153 22.65 -5.72 8.19
C ASN A 153 24.07 -5.26 8.59
N ILE A 154 25.01 -6.21 8.68
CA ILE A 154 26.39 -5.95 9.12
C ILE A 154 27.31 -5.83 7.92
N PHE A 155 27.08 -6.59 6.85
CA PHE A 155 27.87 -6.57 5.62
C PHE A 155 26.95 -6.41 4.42
N ASN A 156 27.29 -5.46 3.56
CA ASN A 156 26.62 -5.25 2.27
C ASN A 156 27.57 -5.68 1.14
N GLY A 157 27.01 -6.19 0.03
CA GLY A 157 27.71 -6.52 -1.19
C GLY A 157 26.91 -6.10 -2.42
N GLY A 158 27.53 -6.24 -3.60
CA GLY A 158 26.92 -5.89 -4.87
C GLY A 158 26.80 -4.40 -5.10
N SER A 159 25.68 -3.92 -5.64
CA SER A 159 25.46 -2.52 -6.01
C SER A 159 25.33 -1.56 -4.83
N HIS A 160 25.37 -2.06 -3.61
CA HIS A 160 25.27 -1.26 -2.37
C HIS A 160 26.55 -1.25 -1.53
N SER A 161 27.64 -1.82 -2.05
CA SER A 161 28.97 -1.85 -1.41
C SER A 161 29.88 -0.75 -1.95
#